data_0f72ac6f57f332b6c473f33841982b30
#
_entry.id   0f72ac6f57f332b6c473f33841982b30
#
_cell.length_a   1.000
_cell.length_b   1.000
_cell.length_c   1.000
_cell.angle_alpha   90.00
_cell.angle_beta   90.00
_cell.angle_gamma   90.00
#
_symmetry.space_group_name_H-M   'P 1'
#
loop_
_entity.id
_entity.type
_entity.pdbx_description
1 polymer ?
#
loop_
_entity_poly.entity_id
_entity_poly.type
_entity_poly.pdbx_seq_one_letter_code
_entity_poly.pdbx_strand_id
1 'polypeptide(L)'
;DGVFGDLSMLTSIYPADIESFVILKDASETAQYGSRGASGVIEITTKKGVSGRTSVNYNGSFGIASSYKTVRMLNGNEFRTLAQERGISILDMGNNTDFQKEIEQTGLQHNHHIAFSGGTNTSNYRVSLALMNREGVIVNEKLQNFTSNMNMTQYVFDNFLKCDLGMFGSVQKERNLVNLHKVFYSAASYNPTFPNHKNPETGSWDGYAYASKLSHPLVWMDVKDKNATSNIST
;
A
#
# COMPACT_ATOMS: atom_id res chain seq x y z
N ASP A 1 16.75 4.54 -16.43
CA ASP A 1 16.96 5.98 -16.72
C ASP A 1 18.23 6.55 -16.05
N GLY A 2 19.18 5.72 -15.61
CA GLY A 2 20.48 6.18 -15.08
C GLY A 2 20.50 6.59 -13.60
N VAL A 3 19.38 6.55 -12.90
CA VAL A 3 19.30 6.83 -11.46
C VAL A 3 19.36 5.53 -10.68
N PHE A 4 20.27 5.45 -9.71
CA PHE A 4 20.37 4.30 -8.81
C PHE A 4 19.35 4.42 -7.68
N GLY A 5 18.62 3.34 -7.44
CA GLY A 5 17.67 3.23 -6.36
C GLY A 5 17.70 1.86 -5.69
N ASP A 6 16.97 1.72 -4.63
CA ASP A 6 16.70 0.46 -3.97
C ASP A 6 15.34 -0.12 -4.42
N LEU A 7 14.98 -1.28 -3.89
CA LEU A 7 13.73 -1.97 -4.24
C LEU A 7 12.48 -1.14 -3.87
N SER A 8 12.57 -0.22 -2.90
CA SER A 8 11.47 0.65 -2.51
C SER A 8 11.11 1.65 -3.61
N MET A 9 12.10 2.04 -4.41
CA MET A 9 11.90 2.95 -5.54
C MET A 9 11.04 2.32 -6.65
N LEU A 10 11.09 0.99 -6.82
CA LEU A 10 10.25 0.27 -7.76
C LEU A 10 8.76 0.47 -7.47
N THR A 11 8.37 0.44 -6.20
CA THR A 11 6.98 0.64 -5.79
C THR A 11 6.51 2.09 -5.93
N SER A 12 7.44 3.02 -6.08
CA SER A 12 7.16 4.44 -6.25
C SER A 12 6.87 4.83 -7.70
N ILE A 13 7.33 4.04 -8.69
CA ILE A 13 7.12 4.33 -10.11
C ILE A 13 5.72 3.86 -10.52
N TYR A 14 4.95 4.76 -11.16
CA TYR A 14 3.62 4.38 -11.63
C TYR A 14 3.74 3.46 -12.86
N PRO A 15 3.06 2.29 -12.88
CA PRO A 15 3.26 1.30 -13.94
C PRO A 15 3.00 1.80 -15.37
N ALA A 16 2.07 2.76 -15.56
CA ALA A 16 1.80 3.32 -16.88
C ALA A 16 2.95 4.19 -17.44
N ASP A 17 3.88 4.61 -16.59
CA ASP A 17 5.08 5.35 -17.01
C ASP A 17 6.25 4.45 -17.35
N ILE A 18 6.18 3.17 -17.04
CA ILE A 18 7.22 2.20 -17.41
C ILE A 18 7.09 1.85 -18.89
N GLU A 19 8.17 1.97 -19.62
CA GLU A 19 8.31 1.48 -21.00
C GLU A 19 8.76 0.04 -21.03
N SER A 20 9.82 -0.26 -20.25
CA SER A 20 10.38 -1.61 -20.14
C SER A 20 11.08 -1.78 -18.80
N PHE A 21 11.21 -3.04 -18.39
CA PHE A 21 12.11 -3.42 -17.31
C PHE A 21 12.89 -4.67 -17.72
N VAL A 22 14.15 -4.72 -17.33
CA VAL A 22 15.06 -5.83 -17.59
C VAL A 22 15.65 -6.28 -16.27
N ILE A 23 15.72 -7.59 -16.06
CA ILE A 23 16.33 -8.17 -14.86
C ILE A 23 17.65 -8.79 -15.25
N LEU A 24 18.76 -8.18 -14.81
CA LEU A 24 20.11 -8.64 -15.03
C LEU A 24 20.51 -9.54 -13.84
N LYS A 25 20.82 -10.78 -14.13
CA LYS A 25 21.17 -11.80 -13.12
C LYS A 25 22.61 -12.28 -13.27
N ASP A 26 23.13 -12.21 -14.48
CA ASP A 26 24.47 -12.71 -14.79
C ASP A 26 25.57 -11.72 -14.37
N ALA A 27 26.66 -12.25 -13.83
CA ALA A 27 27.75 -11.43 -13.35
C ALA A 27 28.38 -10.55 -14.44
N SER A 28 28.39 -11.02 -15.69
CA SER A 28 28.88 -10.24 -16.84
C SER A 28 28.02 -9.02 -17.14
N GLU A 29 26.69 -9.13 -16.96
CA GLU A 29 25.75 -8.02 -17.19
C GLU A 29 25.75 -7.04 -16.02
N THR A 30 25.85 -7.55 -14.79
CA THR A 30 25.81 -6.73 -13.59
C THR A 30 27.14 -6.06 -13.24
N ALA A 31 28.25 -6.50 -13.84
CA ALA A 31 29.61 -5.97 -13.57
C ALA A 31 29.73 -4.45 -13.76
N GLN A 32 28.99 -3.87 -14.72
CA GLN A 32 28.98 -2.43 -14.97
C GLN A 32 28.39 -1.61 -13.81
N TYR A 33 27.62 -2.25 -12.92
CA TYR A 33 27.01 -1.61 -11.74
C TYR A 33 27.87 -1.77 -10.48
N GLY A 34 29.05 -2.40 -10.60
CA GLY A 34 29.98 -2.61 -9.50
C GLY A 34 29.39 -3.44 -8.37
N SER A 35 29.80 -3.16 -7.13
CA SER A 35 29.33 -3.88 -5.94
C SER A 35 27.80 -3.82 -5.71
N ARG A 36 27.13 -2.79 -6.19
CA ARG A 36 25.67 -2.66 -6.12
C ARG A 36 24.95 -3.70 -6.97
N GLY A 37 25.58 -4.19 -8.04
CA GLY A 37 25.04 -5.22 -8.91
C GLY A 37 25.20 -6.66 -8.41
N ALA A 38 25.88 -6.88 -7.28
CA ALA A 38 26.22 -8.23 -6.80
C ALA A 38 25.01 -9.16 -6.55
N SER A 39 23.85 -8.60 -6.20
CA SER A 39 22.61 -9.36 -5.97
C SER A 39 21.66 -9.35 -7.17
N GLY A 40 22.11 -8.89 -8.34
CA GLY A 40 21.29 -8.63 -9.52
C GLY A 40 20.86 -7.18 -9.64
N VAL A 41 20.43 -6.80 -10.84
CA VAL A 41 19.97 -5.44 -11.17
C VAL A 41 18.63 -5.50 -11.87
N ILE A 42 17.73 -4.61 -11.48
CA ILE A 42 16.48 -4.35 -12.20
C ILE A 42 16.65 -3.01 -12.89
N GLU A 43 16.76 -3.03 -14.21
CA GLU A 43 16.84 -1.81 -15.01
C GLU A 43 15.43 -1.42 -15.46
N ILE A 44 15.01 -0.20 -15.13
CA ILE A 44 13.71 0.35 -15.49
C ILE A 44 13.90 1.50 -16.44
N THR A 45 13.24 1.41 -17.60
CA THR A 45 13.17 2.50 -18.56
C THR A 45 11.79 3.11 -18.52
N THR A 46 11.71 4.43 -18.29
CA THR A 46 10.45 5.15 -18.31
C THR A 46 10.14 5.67 -19.70
N LYS A 47 8.84 5.82 -20.02
CA LYS A 47 8.38 6.35 -21.29
C LYS A 47 8.88 7.77 -21.49
N LYS A 48 9.41 8.04 -22.68
CA LYS A 48 9.89 9.35 -23.10
C LYS A 48 8.89 10.03 -24.03
N GLY A 49 9.08 11.31 -24.24
CA GLY A 49 8.36 12.06 -25.27
C GLY A 49 8.78 11.59 -26.66
N VAL A 50 7.84 11.63 -27.58
CA VAL A 50 8.09 11.35 -29.00
C VAL A 50 7.78 12.61 -29.82
N SER A 51 8.47 12.78 -30.96
CA SER A 51 8.16 13.87 -31.87
C SER A 51 6.75 13.74 -32.42
N GLY A 52 6.06 14.87 -32.54
CA GLY A 52 4.70 14.92 -33.03
C GLY A 52 3.83 15.90 -32.25
N ARG A 53 2.53 15.87 -32.53
CA ARG A 53 1.57 16.72 -31.84
C ARG A 53 1.49 16.37 -30.37
N THR A 54 1.29 17.37 -29.53
CA THR A 54 1.01 17.18 -28.12
C THR A 54 -0.19 16.26 -27.92
N SER A 55 0.01 15.21 -27.15
CA SER A 55 -1.02 14.27 -26.76
C SER A 55 -1.21 14.28 -25.24
N VAL A 56 -2.44 14.08 -24.82
CA VAL A 56 -2.82 13.94 -23.41
C VAL A 56 -3.41 12.56 -23.24
N ASN A 57 -2.84 11.78 -22.34
CA ASN A 57 -3.33 10.46 -21.98
C ASN A 57 -3.78 10.47 -20.53
N TYR A 58 -5.02 10.06 -20.29
CA TYR A 58 -5.55 9.85 -18.96
C TYR A 58 -5.93 8.39 -18.77
N ASN A 59 -5.46 7.81 -17.65
CA ASN A 59 -5.84 6.47 -17.21
C ASN A 59 -6.41 6.58 -15.80
N GLY A 60 -7.62 6.10 -15.63
CA GLY A 60 -8.28 6.03 -14.33
C GLY A 60 -8.75 4.62 -14.04
N SER A 61 -8.66 4.21 -12.77
CA SER A 61 -9.25 2.97 -12.30
C SER A 61 -9.88 3.17 -10.93
N PHE A 62 -10.98 2.46 -10.72
CA PHE A 62 -11.68 2.39 -9.45
C PHE A 62 -11.88 0.92 -9.10
N GLY A 63 -11.64 0.57 -7.84
CA GLY A 63 -11.80 -0.79 -7.35
C GLY A 63 -12.38 -0.82 -5.96
N ILE A 64 -13.05 -1.91 -5.65
CA ILE A 64 -13.61 -2.23 -4.35
C ILE A 64 -12.99 -3.55 -3.90
N ALA A 65 -12.49 -3.60 -2.68
CA ALA A 65 -11.92 -4.79 -2.07
C ALA A 65 -12.74 -5.15 -0.82
N SER A 66 -13.13 -6.41 -0.71
CA SER A 66 -13.80 -6.93 0.49
C SER A 66 -13.23 -8.29 0.85
N SER A 67 -13.38 -8.67 2.11
CA SER A 67 -13.02 -10.01 2.56
C SER A 67 -13.88 -11.05 1.85
N TYR A 68 -13.24 -12.04 1.26
CA TYR A 68 -13.94 -13.12 0.53
C TYR A 68 -14.48 -14.19 1.48
N LYS A 69 -13.74 -14.46 2.57
CA LYS A 69 -14.07 -15.52 3.51
C LYS A 69 -13.48 -15.23 4.88
N THR A 70 -14.28 -15.43 5.91
CA THR A 70 -13.86 -15.41 7.31
C THR A 70 -13.76 -16.83 7.86
N VAL A 71 -13.02 -16.99 8.95
CA VAL A 71 -12.98 -18.27 9.68
C VAL A 71 -14.28 -18.39 10.48
N ARG A 72 -14.94 -19.56 10.42
CA ARG A 72 -16.13 -19.78 11.25
C ARG A 72 -15.71 -19.88 12.71
N MET A 73 -16.23 -18.96 13.50
CA MET A 73 -16.05 -18.93 14.95
C MET A 73 -17.43 -19.13 15.62
N LEU A 74 -17.41 -19.47 16.91
CA LEU A 74 -18.62 -19.50 17.71
C LEU A 74 -19.13 -18.08 17.89
N ASN A 75 -20.40 -17.87 17.63
CA ASN A 75 -21.08 -16.64 18.04
C ASN A 75 -21.36 -16.63 19.55
N GLY A 76 -21.78 -15.49 20.11
CA GLY A 76 -22.02 -15.37 21.55
C GLY A 76 -23.01 -16.39 22.10
N ASN A 77 -24.08 -16.72 21.36
CA ASN A 77 -25.07 -17.71 21.80
C ASN A 77 -24.51 -19.13 21.75
N GLU A 78 -23.84 -19.52 20.66
CA GLU A 78 -23.18 -20.81 20.55
C GLU A 78 -22.11 -20.98 21.65
N PHE A 79 -21.38 -19.92 21.96
CA PHE A 79 -20.36 -19.92 23.02
C PHE A 79 -20.96 -20.15 24.41
N ARG A 80 -22.09 -19.48 24.74
CA ARG A 80 -22.84 -19.70 26.01
C ARG A 80 -23.35 -21.12 26.11
N THR A 81 -23.99 -21.62 25.06
CA THR A 81 -24.55 -22.98 25.03
C THR A 81 -23.44 -24.02 25.24
N LEU A 82 -22.32 -23.90 24.53
CA LEU A 82 -21.20 -24.82 24.66
C LEU A 82 -20.56 -24.77 26.06
N ALA A 83 -20.44 -23.58 26.65
CA ALA A 83 -19.91 -23.41 27.99
C ALA A 83 -20.82 -24.09 29.04
N GLN A 84 -22.14 -23.92 28.89
CA GLN A 84 -23.13 -24.56 29.77
C GLN A 84 -23.11 -26.07 29.63
N GLU A 85 -23.10 -26.61 28.42
CA GLU A 85 -23.02 -28.05 28.15
C GLU A 85 -21.74 -28.69 28.77
N ARG A 86 -20.65 -27.96 28.80
CA ARG A 86 -19.37 -28.43 29.32
C ARG A 86 -19.14 -28.10 30.81
N GLY A 87 -20.08 -27.41 31.44
CA GLY A 87 -19.92 -26.96 32.84
C GLY A 87 -18.77 -25.95 33.03
N ILE A 88 -18.42 -25.18 31.98
CA ILE A 88 -17.34 -24.18 32.02
C ILE A 88 -17.92 -22.85 32.45
N SER A 89 -17.40 -22.25 33.52
CA SER A 89 -17.74 -20.88 33.89
C SER A 89 -17.07 -19.92 32.93
N ILE A 90 -17.88 -19.04 32.32
CA ILE A 90 -17.41 -17.98 31.42
C ILE A 90 -17.78 -16.61 31.98
N LEU A 91 -16.99 -15.61 31.67
CA LEU A 91 -17.44 -14.23 31.84
C LEU A 91 -18.34 -13.87 30.65
N ASP A 92 -19.60 -13.66 30.93
CA ASP A 92 -20.60 -13.26 29.94
C ASP A 92 -20.96 -11.79 30.13
N MET A 93 -20.63 -10.97 29.11
CA MET A 93 -20.95 -9.54 29.07
C MET A 93 -22.26 -9.23 28.32
N GLY A 94 -23.04 -10.24 27.96
CA GLY A 94 -24.37 -10.08 27.36
C GLY A 94 -24.37 -9.79 25.86
N ASN A 95 -23.24 -9.61 25.23
CA ASN A 95 -23.13 -9.27 23.81
C ASN A 95 -23.08 -10.51 22.90
N ASN A 96 -23.12 -10.26 21.60
CA ASN A 96 -22.93 -11.26 20.55
C ASN A 96 -22.13 -10.62 19.40
N THR A 97 -20.84 -10.42 19.65
CA THR A 97 -19.94 -9.67 18.79
C THR A 97 -19.17 -10.57 17.84
N ASP A 98 -19.24 -10.29 16.55
CA ASP A 98 -18.39 -10.89 15.52
C ASP A 98 -17.14 -10.00 15.32
N PHE A 99 -16.11 -10.27 16.10
CA PHE A 99 -14.88 -9.48 16.06
C PHE A 99 -14.14 -9.55 14.72
N GLN A 100 -14.36 -10.58 13.90
CA GLN A 100 -13.81 -10.60 12.55
C GLN A 100 -14.44 -9.52 11.67
N LYS A 101 -15.74 -9.32 11.78
CA LYS A 101 -16.43 -8.22 11.07
C LYS A 101 -16.05 -6.84 11.60
N GLU A 102 -15.79 -6.72 12.90
CA GLU A 102 -15.40 -5.44 13.50
C GLU A 102 -14.03 -4.94 13.05
N ILE A 103 -13.13 -5.82 12.65
CA ILE A 103 -11.81 -5.47 12.13
C ILE A 103 -11.79 -5.28 10.61
N GLU A 104 -12.84 -5.68 9.91
CA GLU A 104 -12.93 -5.64 8.45
C GLU A 104 -13.73 -4.43 7.96
N GLN A 105 -13.38 -3.97 6.78
CA GLN A 105 -14.12 -2.95 6.04
C GLN A 105 -14.11 -3.24 4.54
N THR A 106 -14.99 -2.58 3.83
CA THR A 106 -14.89 -2.51 2.37
C THR A 106 -13.83 -1.47 2.01
N GLY A 107 -12.71 -1.93 1.48
CA GLY A 107 -11.63 -1.07 1.02
C GLY A 107 -11.96 -0.47 -0.35
N LEU A 108 -11.75 0.83 -0.49
CA LEU A 108 -11.88 1.54 -1.75
C LEU A 108 -10.49 1.84 -2.31
N GLN A 109 -10.32 1.66 -3.61
CA GLN A 109 -9.12 2.10 -4.29
C GLN A 109 -9.48 2.90 -5.54
N HIS A 110 -8.72 3.95 -5.77
CA HIS A 110 -8.79 4.70 -7.01
C HIS A 110 -7.41 5.17 -7.43
N ASN A 111 -7.16 5.09 -8.73
CA ASN A 111 -5.92 5.50 -9.33
C ASN A 111 -6.23 6.48 -10.46
N HIS A 112 -5.45 7.53 -10.54
CA HIS A 112 -5.54 8.53 -11.61
C HIS A 112 -4.14 8.79 -12.13
N HIS A 113 -3.97 8.70 -13.42
CA HIS A 113 -2.72 9.00 -14.11
C HIS A 113 -3.00 9.87 -15.31
N ILE A 114 -2.31 10.98 -15.42
CA ILE A 114 -2.36 11.87 -16.57
C ILE A 114 -0.94 12.06 -17.10
N ALA A 115 -0.79 11.98 -18.41
CA ALA A 115 0.48 12.20 -19.07
C ALA A 115 0.31 13.11 -20.27
N PHE A 116 1.19 14.10 -20.36
CA PHE A 116 1.34 15.01 -21.48
C PHE A 116 2.64 14.67 -22.20
N SER A 117 2.59 14.44 -23.49
CA SER A 117 3.78 14.17 -24.30
C SER A 117 3.67 14.80 -25.67
N GLY A 118 4.80 15.21 -26.21
CA GLY A 118 4.88 15.79 -27.54
C GLY A 118 6.30 16.19 -27.87
N GLY A 119 6.48 16.81 -29.01
CA GLY A 119 7.78 17.30 -29.42
C GLY A 119 7.89 17.59 -30.89
N THR A 120 9.09 17.96 -31.25
CA THR A 120 9.56 18.21 -32.62
C THR A 120 10.67 17.21 -32.94
N ASN A 121 11.28 17.36 -34.11
CA ASN A 121 12.47 16.55 -34.46
C ASN A 121 13.69 16.85 -33.57
N THR A 122 13.69 18.01 -32.92
CA THR A 122 14.83 18.47 -32.10
C THR A 122 14.51 18.56 -30.59
N SER A 123 13.25 18.45 -30.20
CA SER A 123 12.84 18.58 -28.81
C SER A 123 11.67 17.66 -28.51
N ASN A 124 11.82 16.79 -27.51
CA ASN A 124 10.78 15.89 -27.07
C ASN A 124 10.59 16.04 -25.56
N TYR A 125 9.34 16.00 -25.13
CA TYR A 125 9.01 16.08 -23.70
C TYR A 125 7.89 15.12 -23.33
N ARG A 126 7.94 14.67 -22.10
CA ARG A 126 6.85 13.95 -21.44
C ARG A 126 6.80 14.37 -19.98
N VAL A 127 5.61 14.70 -19.51
CA VAL A 127 5.32 14.97 -18.09
C VAL A 127 4.16 14.08 -17.70
N SER A 128 4.28 13.35 -16.61
CA SER A 128 3.18 12.56 -16.05
C SER A 128 3.00 12.82 -14.56
N LEU A 129 1.76 12.74 -14.13
CA LEU A 129 1.35 12.82 -12.73
C LEU A 129 0.44 11.63 -12.44
N ALA A 130 0.68 10.96 -11.32
CA ALA A 130 -0.17 9.88 -10.87
C ALA A 130 -0.54 10.03 -9.40
N LEU A 131 -1.78 9.69 -9.09
CA LEU A 131 -2.32 9.61 -7.74
C LEU A 131 -2.90 8.22 -7.55
N MET A 132 -2.44 7.52 -6.52
CA MET A 132 -3.00 6.25 -6.07
C MET A 132 -3.47 6.39 -4.64
N ASN A 133 -4.70 6.00 -4.39
CA ASN A 133 -5.28 5.90 -3.06
C ASN A 133 -5.89 4.51 -2.90
N ARG A 134 -5.47 3.79 -1.88
CA ARG A 134 -5.95 2.44 -1.58
C ARG A 134 -6.23 2.31 -0.09
N GLU A 135 -7.44 1.93 0.24
CA GLU A 135 -7.84 1.50 1.56
C GLU A 135 -7.80 -0.01 1.63
N GLY A 136 -7.26 -0.55 2.71
CA GLY A 136 -7.20 -1.98 2.97
C GLY A 136 -8.56 -2.55 3.36
N VAL A 137 -8.68 -3.88 3.32
CA VAL A 137 -9.87 -4.59 3.85
C VAL A 137 -9.89 -4.63 5.37
N ILE A 138 -8.79 -4.31 6.01
CA ILE A 138 -8.71 -4.14 7.46
C ILE A 138 -8.85 -2.65 7.79
N VAL A 139 -9.68 -2.36 8.76
CA VAL A 139 -9.91 -0.98 9.24
C VAL A 139 -8.58 -0.32 9.60
N ASN A 140 -8.43 0.94 9.24
CA ASN A 140 -7.22 1.76 9.47
C ASN A 140 -6.02 1.49 8.56
N GLU A 141 -6.06 0.54 7.63
CA GLU A 141 -5.01 0.39 6.60
C GLU A 141 -5.28 1.33 5.43
N LYS A 142 -4.29 2.14 5.07
CA LYS A 142 -4.38 3.08 3.95
C LYS A 142 -3.02 3.35 3.34
N LEU A 143 -2.98 3.35 2.00
CA LEU A 143 -1.84 3.73 1.21
C LEU A 143 -2.24 4.86 0.26
N GLN A 144 -1.48 5.96 0.29
CA GLN A 144 -1.59 7.07 -0.66
C GLN A 144 -0.23 7.27 -1.31
N ASN A 145 -0.19 7.30 -2.62
CA ASN A 145 1.02 7.57 -3.38
C ASN A 145 0.74 8.62 -4.44
N PHE A 146 1.57 9.67 -4.45
CA PHE A 146 1.61 10.67 -5.50
C PHE A 146 2.96 10.58 -6.18
N THR A 147 2.98 10.47 -7.51
CA THR A 147 4.20 10.44 -8.31
C THR A 147 4.14 11.48 -9.41
N SER A 148 5.30 12.06 -9.72
CA SER A 148 5.50 12.90 -10.89
C SER A 148 6.74 12.43 -11.63
N ASN A 149 6.67 12.37 -12.94
CA ASN A 149 7.78 12.03 -13.80
C ASN A 149 7.84 13.02 -14.95
N MET A 150 9.03 13.54 -15.21
CA MET A 150 9.29 14.47 -16.31
C MET A 150 10.53 14.01 -17.06
N ASN A 151 10.40 13.89 -18.35
CA ASN A 151 11.50 13.59 -19.26
C ASN A 151 11.49 14.64 -20.40
N MET A 152 12.64 15.19 -20.69
CA MET A 152 12.86 16.12 -21.78
C MET A 152 14.15 15.75 -22.51
N THR A 153 14.09 15.69 -23.82
CA THR A 153 15.25 15.53 -24.69
C THR A 153 15.32 16.72 -25.61
N GLN A 154 16.46 17.39 -25.67
CA GLN A 154 16.70 18.51 -26.57
C GLN A 154 17.97 18.24 -27.38
N TYR A 155 17.87 18.35 -28.69
CA TYR A 155 18.99 18.35 -29.61
C TYR A 155 19.32 19.80 -30.01
N VAL A 156 20.59 20.15 -29.94
CA VAL A 156 21.10 21.48 -30.27
C VAL A 156 22.27 21.36 -31.25
N PHE A 157 22.60 22.45 -31.91
CA PHE A 157 23.66 22.53 -32.92
C PHE A 157 23.52 21.48 -34.03
N ASP A 158 22.38 21.49 -34.74
CA ASP A 158 22.07 20.52 -35.82
C ASP A 158 22.21 19.06 -35.41
N ASN A 159 21.74 18.71 -34.20
CA ASN A 159 21.82 17.40 -33.57
C ASN A 159 23.23 16.97 -33.11
N PHE A 160 24.18 17.90 -33.10
CA PHE A 160 25.54 17.60 -32.61
C PHE A 160 25.56 17.31 -31.10
N LEU A 161 24.72 18.00 -30.33
CA LEU A 161 24.62 17.81 -28.88
C LEU A 161 23.22 17.37 -28.49
N LYS A 162 23.13 16.26 -27.77
CA LYS A 162 21.89 15.76 -27.16
C LYS A 162 21.92 16.03 -25.66
N CYS A 163 20.91 16.76 -25.17
CA CYS A 163 20.67 17.01 -23.75
C CYS A 163 19.45 16.23 -23.30
N ASP A 164 19.61 15.32 -22.36
CA ASP A 164 18.52 14.62 -21.70
C ASP A 164 18.37 15.15 -20.27
N LEU A 165 17.15 15.53 -19.90
CA LEU A 165 16.77 15.91 -18.55
C LEU A 165 15.70 14.94 -18.08
N GLY A 166 15.93 14.27 -16.96
CA GLY A 166 14.95 13.44 -16.28
C GLY A 166 14.74 13.93 -14.85
N MET A 167 13.50 14.00 -14.40
CA MET A 167 13.14 14.30 -13.01
C MET A 167 12.07 13.32 -12.57
N PHE A 168 12.26 12.74 -11.40
CA PHE A 168 11.28 11.86 -10.78
C PHE A 168 11.04 12.29 -9.34
N GLY A 169 9.79 12.36 -8.94
CA GLY A 169 9.39 12.66 -7.57
C GLY A 169 8.25 11.76 -7.12
N SER A 170 8.33 11.24 -5.91
CA SER A 170 7.27 10.47 -5.31
C SER A 170 7.10 10.80 -3.83
N VAL A 171 5.86 10.86 -3.38
CA VAL A 171 5.49 10.99 -1.96
C VAL A 171 4.51 9.90 -1.63
N GLN A 172 4.92 9.00 -0.76
CA GLN A 172 4.10 7.89 -0.27
C GLN A 172 3.75 8.14 1.20
N LYS A 173 2.47 8.02 1.52
CA LYS A 173 1.96 8.01 2.89
C LYS A 173 1.27 6.69 3.14
N GLU A 174 1.72 6.00 4.17
CA GLU A 174 1.23 4.70 4.52
C GLU A 174 0.76 4.69 5.98
N ARG A 175 -0.37 4.05 6.22
CA ARG A 175 -0.86 3.74 7.54
C ARG A 175 -1.09 2.24 7.60
N ASN A 176 -0.32 1.57 8.44
CA ASN A 176 -0.39 0.15 8.66
C ASN A 176 -0.72 -0.15 10.11
N LEU A 177 -1.27 -1.31 10.35
CA LEU A 177 -1.40 -1.86 11.70
C LEU A 177 -0.08 -2.53 12.10
N VAL A 178 0.43 -2.17 13.27
CA VAL A 178 1.75 -2.63 13.75
C VAL A 178 1.84 -4.15 13.90
N ASN A 179 0.73 -4.80 14.24
CA ASN A 179 0.71 -6.24 14.54
C ASN A 179 -0.50 -6.94 13.90
N LEU A 180 -0.57 -6.94 12.57
CA LEU A 180 -1.70 -7.49 11.83
C LEU A 180 -2.07 -8.93 12.23
N HIS A 181 -1.06 -9.80 12.47
CA HIS A 181 -1.30 -11.17 12.93
C HIS A 181 -1.98 -11.24 14.31
N LYS A 182 -1.67 -10.29 15.21
CA LYS A 182 -2.33 -10.21 16.52
C LYS A 182 -3.77 -9.71 16.40
N VAL A 183 -4.04 -8.81 15.46
CA VAL A 183 -5.41 -8.36 15.15
C VAL A 183 -6.27 -9.55 14.76
N PHE A 184 -5.83 -10.34 13.78
CA PHE A 184 -6.57 -11.52 13.33
C PHE A 184 -6.69 -12.59 14.40
N TYR A 185 -5.59 -12.90 15.09
CA TYR A 185 -5.59 -13.93 16.14
C TYR A 185 -6.53 -13.55 17.29
N SER A 186 -6.48 -12.31 17.76
CA SER A 186 -7.38 -11.87 18.82
C SER A 186 -8.84 -11.81 18.33
N ALA A 187 -9.10 -11.33 17.12
CA ALA A 187 -10.47 -11.31 16.58
C ALA A 187 -11.07 -12.72 16.45
N ALA A 188 -10.25 -13.72 16.11
CA ALA A 188 -10.69 -15.10 16.02
C ALA A 188 -10.79 -15.83 17.37
N SER A 189 -10.09 -15.36 18.40
CA SER A 189 -9.97 -16.09 19.68
C SER A 189 -10.62 -15.38 20.86
N TYR A 190 -11.08 -14.15 20.67
CA TYR A 190 -11.67 -13.38 21.76
C TYR A 190 -13.06 -13.84 22.11
N ASN A 191 -13.47 -13.59 23.36
CA ASN A 191 -14.78 -13.99 23.85
C ASN A 191 -15.88 -13.18 23.15
N PRO A 192 -16.77 -13.82 22.36
CA PRO A 192 -17.79 -13.12 21.56
C PRO A 192 -18.91 -12.50 22.40
N THR A 193 -18.92 -12.71 23.71
CA THR A 193 -19.89 -12.05 24.60
C THR A 193 -19.45 -10.68 25.06
N PHE A 194 -18.26 -10.23 24.68
CA PHE A 194 -17.76 -8.89 24.97
C PHE A 194 -18.30 -7.85 23.97
N PRO A 195 -18.41 -6.58 24.39
CA PRO A 195 -18.88 -5.51 23.52
C PRO A 195 -17.81 -5.08 22.50
N ASN A 196 -18.26 -4.40 21.44
CA ASN A 196 -17.40 -3.79 20.42
C ASN A 196 -17.12 -2.30 20.65
N HIS A 197 -17.32 -1.81 21.86
CA HIS A 197 -17.08 -0.42 22.25
C HIS A 197 -16.24 -0.37 23.53
N LYS A 198 -15.62 0.78 23.77
CA LYS A 198 -14.85 1.02 25.00
C LYS A 198 -15.76 1.02 26.22
N ASN A 199 -15.23 0.55 27.36
CA ASN A 199 -15.93 0.63 28.62
C ASN A 199 -16.28 2.11 28.92
N PRO A 200 -17.55 2.46 29.15
CA PRO A 200 -17.98 3.82 29.39
C PRO A 200 -17.36 4.46 30.63
N GLU A 201 -17.03 3.66 31.64
CA GLU A 201 -16.49 4.15 32.91
C GLU A 201 -15.00 4.42 32.85
N THR A 202 -14.24 3.53 32.17
CA THR A 202 -12.77 3.62 32.08
C THR A 202 -12.27 4.24 30.80
N GLY A 203 -13.11 4.33 29.76
CA GLY A 203 -12.74 4.79 28.42
C GLY A 203 -11.77 3.87 27.68
N SER A 204 -11.53 2.67 28.16
CA SER A 204 -10.54 1.74 27.63
C SER A 204 -11.16 0.42 27.20
N TRP A 205 -10.51 -0.28 26.27
CA TRP A 205 -10.87 -1.64 25.87
C TRP A 205 -10.56 -2.65 26.99
N ASP A 206 -9.48 -2.42 27.76
CA ASP A 206 -9.02 -3.30 28.84
C ASP A 206 -9.78 -3.07 30.17
N GLY A 207 -10.69 -2.09 30.19
CA GLY A 207 -11.52 -1.78 31.33
C GLY A 207 -12.66 -2.76 31.57
N TYR A 208 -12.83 -3.74 30.69
CA TYR A 208 -13.68 -4.88 30.94
C TYR A 208 -12.91 -5.85 31.86
N ALA A 209 -13.45 -6.11 33.02
CA ALA A 209 -12.82 -6.70 34.21
C ALA A 209 -12.27 -8.12 34.03
N TYR A 210 -11.69 -8.46 32.93
CA TYR A 210 -11.00 -9.73 32.78
C TYR A 210 -9.84 -9.58 31.81
N ALA A 211 -8.67 -9.36 32.33
CA ALA A 211 -7.43 -9.53 31.59
C ALA A 211 -7.26 -11.02 31.25
N SER A 212 -7.98 -11.50 30.25
CA SER A 212 -7.55 -12.72 29.60
C SER A 212 -6.16 -12.41 29.00
N LYS A 213 -5.34 -13.45 28.84
CA LYS A 213 -4.03 -13.33 28.17
C LYS A 213 -4.12 -12.80 26.72
N LEU A 214 -5.34 -12.54 26.24
CA LEU A 214 -5.70 -11.99 24.94
C LEU A 214 -6.22 -10.57 25.13
N SER A 215 -5.53 -9.60 24.59
CA SER A 215 -6.03 -8.23 24.53
C SER A 215 -7.26 -8.14 23.63
N HIS A 216 -8.15 -7.22 23.95
CA HIS A 216 -9.32 -6.94 23.12
C HIS A 216 -8.91 -6.65 21.66
N PRO A 217 -9.54 -7.28 20.65
CA PRO A 217 -9.11 -7.14 19.25
C PRO A 217 -8.99 -5.69 18.78
N LEU A 218 -9.90 -4.83 19.21
CA LEU A 218 -9.93 -3.43 18.81
C LEU A 218 -8.85 -2.56 19.46
N VAL A 219 -8.16 -3.05 20.51
CA VAL A 219 -6.95 -2.39 21.03
C VAL A 219 -5.87 -2.33 19.96
N TRP A 220 -5.68 -3.42 19.24
CA TRP A 220 -4.68 -3.49 18.17
C TRP A 220 -5.01 -2.58 16.98
N MET A 221 -6.28 -2.25 16.77
CA MET A 221 -6.73 -1.31 15.75
C MET A 221 -6.38 0.15 16.09
N ASP A 222 -6.22 0.46 17.38
CA ASP A 222 -5.81 1.80 17.83
C ASP A 222 -4.30 2.03 17.71
N VAL A 223 -3.51 0.95 17.65
CA VAL A 223 -2.05 1.01 17.48
C VAL A 223 -1.70 1.13 16.00
N LYS A 224 -1.34 2.31 15.57
CA LYS A 224 -1.09 2.64 14.15
C LYS A 224 0.35 3.06 13.95
N ASP A 225 0.96 2.53 12.91
CA ASP A 225 2.20 3.08 12.37
C ASP A 225 1.87 4.00 11.18
N LYS A 226 2.45 5.19 11.21
CA LYS A 226 2.29 6.20 10.15
C LYS A 226 3.65 6.47 9.52
N ASN A 227 3.85 5.91 8.35
CA ASN A 227 5.07 6.11 7.59
C ASN A 227 4.81 7.08 6.44
N ALA A 228 5.73 8.02 6.24
CA ALA A 228 5.76 8.88 5.07
C ALA A 228 7.14 8.82 4.45
N THR A 229 7.20 8.46 3.18
CA THR A 229 8.44 8.40 2.41
C THR A 229 8.34 9.36 1.23
N SER A 230 9.38 10.15 1.01
CA SER A 230 9.49 11.00 -0.18
C SER A 230 10.79 10.70 -0.92
N ASN A 231 10.68 10.50 -2.24
CA ASN A 231 11.79 10.25 -3.11
C ASN A 231 11.82 11.32 -4.21
N ILE A 232 12.97 11.95 -4.40
CA ILE A 232 13.20 12.92 -5.49
C ILE A 232 14.54 12.53 -6.13
N SER A 233 14.54 12.40 -7.46
CA SER A 233 15.74 12.13 -8.24
C SER A 233 15.73 12.95 -9.54
N THR A 234 16.89 13.35 -9.98
CA THR A 234 17.12 14.14 -11.20
C THR A 234 18.17 13.47 -12.07
#